data_7d10a92a1589a85715a3fd2b6e1c8f9f
#
_entry.id   7d10a92a1589a85715a3fd2b6e1c8f9f
#
_cell.length_a   1.000
_cell.length_b   1.000
_cell.length_c   1.000
_cell.angle_alpha   90.00
_cell.angle_beta   90.00
_cell.angle_gamma   90.00
#
_symmetry.space_group_name_H-M   'P 1'
#
loop_
_entity.id
_entity.type
_entity.pdbx_description
1 polymer ?
#
loop_
_entity_poly.entity_id
_entity_poly.type
_entity_poly.pdbx_seq_one_letter_code
_entity_poly.pdbx_strand_id
1 'polypeptide(L)'
;MERRKFLKGAALGAGATALAAPAIAQDRKQLTIVSTWPRDFPGLGLSAQRLAKRIVEISDGHFNVEYFAAGERVGAFDVFDEVASGNSEAYIAADYYWVGKHPGFAYFTAVPFGMTTPEWNAWVKFAGGQELWDELSGEFGLKALTCGGTGAQAGGWFNKEMNSPDDFKGLKMRIPGLGGTVLSKLGASTVSLPGGQIYENLVSGAIEATEWVGPYNDYFMKFYEAAKYYYTGGMHEPGGGLAFGMNASWWGSLTDYEKAVLTAACMEENGAQPEEAAALNGQYLQKLINEHGVEARAFNEDIWDAFGDAAAEVFEETREHSALAAKINDHFQEKLREIGSWRAAAEVEFSQQRNRVLGMI
;
A
#
# COMPACT_ATOMS: atom_id res chain seq x y z
N MET A 1 -38.77 47.49 -59.44
CA MET A 1 -37.93 48.14 -58.38
C MET A 1 -38.22 47.65 -57.02
N GLU A 2 -38.42 46.32 -56.77
CA GLU A 2 -38.80 45.82 -55.45
C GLU A 2 -38.01 44.55 -54.92
N ARG A 3 -37.17 43.96 -55.75
CA ARG A 3 -36.36 42.82 -55.36
C ARG A 3 -35.12 43.12 -54.49
N ARG A 4 -34.70 44.40 -54.45
CA ARG A 4 -33.51 44.85 -53.70
C ARG A 4 -33.79 45.24 -52.29
N LYS A 5 -35.05 45.45 -51.87
CA LYS A 5 -35.44 45.78 -50.47
C LYS A 5 -35.67 44.54 -49.59
N PHE A 6 -35.98 43.41 -50.22
CA PHE A 6 -36.21 42.15 -49.49
C PHE A 6 -34.91 41.49 -49.00
N LEU A 7 -33.83 41.69 -49.74
CA LEU A 7 -32.50 41.10 -49.37
C LEU A 7 -31.72 41.93 -48.34
N LYS A 8 -32.16 43.17 -48.02
CA LYS A 8 -31.54 43.95 -46.92
C LYS A 8 -32.20 43.72 -45.56
N GLY A 9 -33.37 43.09 -45.47
CA GLY A 9 -34.04 42.74 -44.23
C GLY A 9 -33.68 41.36 -43.72
N ALA A 10 -33.16 40.46 -44.59
CA ALA A 10 -32.80 39.10 -44.21
C ALA A 10 -31.34 38.95 -43.62
N ALA A 11 -30.52 40.01 -43.77
CA ALA A 11 -29.14 39.98 -43.28
C ALA A 11 -28.96 40.51 -41.84
N LEU A 12 -30.01 40.96 -41.19
CA LEU A 12 -29.99 41.47 -39.80
C LEU A 12 -30.66 40.52 -38.79
N GLY A 13 -31.18 39.37 -39.21
CA GLY A 13 -31.84 38.37 -38.36
C GLY A 13 -31.03 37.10 -38.09
N ALA A 14 -29.82 36.97 -38.67
CA ALA A 14 -28.99 35.73 -38.51
C ALA A 14 -27.80 35.89 -37.53
N GLY A 15 -27.83 36.89 -36.70
CA GLY A 15 -26.70 37.21 -35.83
C GLY A 15 -27.07 37.33 -34.37
N ALA A 16 -27.73 36.37 -33.72
CA ALA A 16 -27.75 36.26 -32.27
C ALA A 16 -28.56 35.03 -31.78
N THR A 17 -28.15 33.83 -32.14
CA THR A 17 -28.40 32.66 -31.29
C THR A 17 -27.10 31.86 -31.20
N ALA A 18 -26.03 32.52 -30.75
CA ALA A 18 -25.06 31.80 -29.96
C ALA A 18 -25.85 31.46 -28.66
N LEU A 19 -26.47 30.30 -28.64
CA LEU A 19 -26.83 29.68 -27.40
C LEU A 19 -25.54 29.64 -26.58
N ALA A 20 -25.37 30.62 -25.68
CA ALA A 20 -24.46 30.47 -24.56
C ALA A 20 -24.91 29.17 -23.88
N ALA A 21 -24.26 28.04 -24.18
CA ALA A 21 -24.30 26.91 -23.31
C ALA A 21 -24.02 27.50 -21.93
N PRO A 22 -24.88 27.27 -20.93
CA PRO A 22 -24.54 27.69 -19.61
C PRO A 22 -23.18 27.04 -19.35
N ALA A 23 -22.16 27.87 -19.15
CA ALA A 23 -20.98 27.44 -18.45
C ALA A 23 -21.51 27.11 -17.06
N ILE A 24 -21.95 25.85 -16.87
CA ILE A 24 -22.08 25.28 -15.55
C ILE A 24 -20.64 25.32 -15.07
N ALA A 25 -20.30 26.35 -14.33
CA ALA A 25 -19.18 26.30 -13.41
C ALA A 25 -19.55 25.15 -12.47
N GLN A 26 -19.21 23.92 -12.85
CA GLN A 26 -19.24 22.82 -11.91
C GLN A 26 -18.30 23.27 -10.81
N ASP A 27 -18.87 23.48 -9.60
CA ASP A 27 -18.07 23.68 -8.42
C ASP A 27 -17.16 22.47 -8.28
N ARG A 28 -15.92 22.61 -8.76
CA ARG A 28 -14.94 21.55 -8.73
C ARG A 28 -14.60 21.26 -7.29
N LYS A 29 -14.68 19.99 -6.92
CA LYS A 29 -14.32 19.57 -5.56
C LYS A 29 -12.81 19.50 -5.46
N GLN A 30 -12.21 20.28 -4.57
CA GLN A 30 -10.78 20.22 -4.34
C GLN A 30 -10.41 18.91 -3.61
N LEU A 31 -9.32 18.28 -4.05
CA LEU A 31 -8.73 17.09 -3.46
C LEU A 31 -7.21 17.16 -3.51
N THR A 32 -6.61 17.46 -2.38
CA THR A 32 -5.17 17.41 -2.18
C THR A 32 -4.78 16.05 -1.64
N ILE A 33 -3.93 15.32 -2.39
CA ILE A 33 -3.41 14.00 -2.01
C ILE A 33 -1.93 14.13 -1.67
N VAL A 34 -1.53 13.68 -0.49
CA VAL A 34 -0.15 13.57 -0.07
C VAL A 34 0.26 12.10 0.03
N SER A 35 1.50 11.76 -0.34
CA SER A 35 1.96 10.37 -0.41
C SER A 35 3.17 10.12 0.47
N THR A 36 3.29 8.90 0.99
CA THR A 36 4.49 8.42 1.69
C THR A 36 5.63 8.02 0.74
N TRP A 37 5.38 7.98 -0.56
CA TRP A 37 6.38 7.51 -1.53
C TRP A 37 6.84 8.62 -2.48
N PRO A 38 8.12 8.56 -2.93
CA PRO A 38 8.65 9.52 -3.91
C PRO A 38 7.90 9.47 -5.24
N ARG A 39 7.94 10.59 -5.96
CA ARG A 39 7.39 10.70 -7.32
C ARG A 39 8.10 9.74 -8.28
N ASP A 40 7.34 9.18 -9.22
CA ASP A 40 7.82 8.24 -10.25
C ASP A 40 8.47 6.95 -9.70
N PHE A 41 8.25 6.68 -8.42
CA PHE A 41 8.79 5.49 -7.78
C PHE A 41 8.03 4.25 -8.29
N PRO A 42 8.72 3.27 -8.89
CA PRO A 42 8.07 2.10 -9.47
C PRO A 42 7.19 1.36 -8.47
N GLY A 43 6.05 0.91 -8.92
CA GLY A 43 5.01 0.33 -8.07
C GLY A 43 4.30 1.39 -7.23
N LEU A 44 4.79 1.70 -6.05
CA LEU A 44 4.08 2.51 -5.03
C LEU A 44 3.85 3.97 -5.45
N GLY A 45 4.87 4.68 -5.92
CA GLY A 45 4.73 6.07 -6.35
C GLY A 45 3.92 6.21 -7.64
N LEU A 46 4.15 5.31 -8.61
CA LEU A 46 3.39 5.29 -9.86
C LEU A 46 1.92 4.92 -9.63
N SER A 47 1.64 4.00 -8.70
CA SER A 47 0.29 3.64 -8.26
C SER A 47 -0.45 4.86 -7.71
N ALA A 48 0.18 5.60 -6.79
CA ALA A 48 -0.40 6.82 -6.22
C ALA A 48 -0.70 7.89 -7.29
N GLN A 49 0.18 8.06 -8.27
CA GLN A 49 -0.02 8.99 -9.39
C GLN A 49 -1.14 8.50 -10.32
N ARG A 50 -1.21 7.18 -10.58
CA ARG A 50 -2.27 6.56 -11.38
C ARG A 50 -3.63 6.76 -10.74
N LEU A 51 -3.74 6.56 -9.41
CA LEU A 51 -4.95 6.83 -8.65
C LEU A 51 -5.40 8.29 -8.80
N ALA A 52 -4.48 9.25 -8.55
CA ALA A 52 -4.79 10.68 -8.66
C ALA A 52 -5.34 11.05 -10.04
N LYS A 53 -4.69 10.56 -11.10
CA LYS A 53 -5.14 10.74 -12.48
C LYS A 53 -6.51 10.09 -12.73
N ARG A 54 -6.71 8.87 -12.21
CA ARG A 54 -7.94 8.11 -12.42
C ARG A 54 -9.15 8.77 -11.77
N ILE A 55 -9.00 9.36 -10.60
CA ILE A 55 -10.06 10.13 -9.94
C ILE A 55 -10.54 11.29 -10.83
N VAL A 56 -9.61 12.03 -11.45
CA VAL A 56 -9.97 13.11 -12.38
C VAL A 56 -10.73 12.57 -13.60
N GLU A 57 -10.24 11.47 -14.19
CA GLU A 57 -10.83 10.88 -15.39
C GLU A 57 -12.27 10.40 -15.17
N ILE A 58 -12.51 9.58 -14.13
CA ILE A 58 -13.84 8.99 -13.90
C ILE A 58 -14.86 9.99 -13.34
N SER A 59 -14.39 11.12 -12.79
CA SER A 59 -15.25 12.21 -12.33
C SER A 59 -15.53 13.26 -13.43
N ASP A 60 -15.05 13.04 -14.66
CA ASP A 60 -15.12 14.02 -15.75
C ASP A 60 -14.62 15.42 -15.32
N GLY A 61 -13.53 15.44 -14.52
CA GLY A 61 -12.90 16.67 -14.01
C GLY A 61 -13.69 17.37 -12.89
N HIS A 62 -14.71 16.71 -12.30
CA HIS A 62 -15.39 17.25 -11.11
C HIS A 62 -14.43 17.38 -9.93
N PHE A 63 -13.56 16.37 -9.69
CA PHE A 63 -12.46 16.52 -8.75
C PHE A 63 -11.29 17.27 -9.38
N ASN A 64 -10.87 18.37 -8.73
CA ASN A 64 -9.60 19.04 -8.99
C ASN A 64 -8.54 18.44 -8.07
N VAL A 65 -7.72 17.54 -8.61
CA VAL A 65 -6.75 16.77 -7.80
C VAL A 65 -5.38 17.42 -7.86
N GLU A 66 -4.81 17.73 -6.70
CA GLU A 66 -3.41 18.11 -6.53
C GLU A 66 -2.68 16.97 -5.80
N TYR A 67 -1.69 16.36 -6.45
CA TYR A 67 -0.90 15.27 -5.90
C TYR A 67 0.50 15.72 -5.51
N PHE A 68 0.87 15.43 -4.27
CA PHE A 68 2.20 15.67 -3.71
C PHE A 68 2.85 14.37 -3.27
N ALA A 69 4.01 14.06 -3.83
CA ALA A 69 4.83 12.93 -3.41
C ALA A 69 5.54 13.22 -2.08
N ALA A 70 6.17 12.20 -1.51
CA ALA A 70 6.92 12.33 -0.26
C ALA A 70 7.94 13.46 -0.32
N GLY A 71 7.88 14.37 0.65
CA GLY A 71 8.79 15.52 0.77
C GLY A 71 8.45 16.73 -0.11
N GLU A 72 7.43 16.66 -0.98
CA GLU A 72 7.03 17.80 -1.82
C GLU A 72 6.16 18.82 -1.04
N ARG A 73 5.36 18.35 -0.09
CA ARG A 73 4.53 19.19 0.77
C ARG A 73 4.84 18.95 2.24
N VAL A 74 4.88 17.71 2.67
CA VAL A 74 5.22 17.27 4.03
C VAL A 74 6.18 16.10 3.99
N GLY A 75 6.81 15.76 5.11
CA GLY A 75 7.63 14.56 5.24
C GLY A 75 6.82 13.29 4.98
N ALA A 76 7.50 12.22 4.55
CA ALA A 76 6.82 10.99 4.13
C ALA A 76 5.90 10.41 5.21
N PHE A 77 6.28 10.46 6.49
CA PHE A 77 5.49 9.92 7.59
C PHE A 77 4.59 10.96 8.27
N ASP A 78 4.67 12.23 7.85
CA ASP A 78 3.85 13.32 8.39
C ASP A 78 2.49 13.43 7.68
N VAL A 79 2.28 12.66 6.59
CA VAL A 79 1.03 12.70 5.79
C VAL A 79 -0.21 12.35 6.61
N PHE A 80 -0.09 11.48 7.62
CA PHE A 80 -1.18 11.13 8.52
C PHE A 80 -1.68 12.37 9.31
N ASP A 81 -0.76 13.06 9.95
CA ASP A 81 -1.08 14.24 10.78
C ASP A 81 -1.53 15.43 9.90
N GLU A 82 -0.96 15.56 8.70
CA GLU A 82 -1.38 16.55 7.69
C GLU A 82 -2.85 16.39 7.32
N VAL A 83 -3.30 15.14 7.08
CA VAL A 83 -4.69 14.85 6.72
C VAL A 83 -5.60 14.83 7.95
N ALA A 84 -5.16 14.27 9.07
CA ALA A 84 -5.96 14.28 10.31
C ALA A 84 -6.29 15.70 10.77
N SER A 85 -5.34 16.64 10.62
CA SER A 85 -5.56 18.07 10.95
C SER A 85 -6.40 18.82 9.91
N GLY A 86 -6.69 18.24 8.75
CA GLY A 86 -7.47 18.86 7.67
C GLY A 86 -6.67 19.83 6.78
N ASN A 87 -5.34 19.81 6.83
CA ASN A 87 -4.48 20.62 5.96
C ASN A 87 -4.39 20.07 4.53
N SER A 88 -4.65 18.77 4.35
CA SER A 88 -4.85 18.09 3.08
C SER A 88 -6.06 17.16 3.21
N GLU A 89 -6.72 16.86 2.08
CA GLU A 89 -7.95 16.06 2.10
C GLU A 89 -7.67 14.57 2.24
N ALA A 90 -6.58 14.08 1.64
CA ALA A 90 -6.28 12.65 1.61
C ALA A 90 -4.78 12.34 1.61
N TYR A 91 -4.44 11.15 2.10
CA TYR A 91 -3.13 10.53 1.90
C TYR A 91 -3.24 9.19 1.19
N ILE A 92 -2.14 8.75 0.58
CA ILE A 92 -1.94 7.36 0.16
C ILE A 92 -0.69 6.80 0.84
N ALA A 93 -0.85 5.69 1.58
CA ALA A 93 0.16 5.16 2.48
C ALA A 93 -0.07 3.70 2.85
N ALA A 94 0.88 3.14 3.60
CA ALA A 94 0.73 1.91 4.37
C ALA A 94 0.48 2.27 5.84
N ASP A 95 -0.70 1.96 6.37
CA ASP A 95 -1.11 2.43 7.70
C ASP A 95 -0.22 1.92 8.85
N TYR A 96 0.48 0.79 8.66
CA TYR A 96 1.42 0.27 9.67
C TYR A 96 2.62 1.20 9.95
N TYR A 97 2.85 2.25 9.15
CA TYR A 97 3.83 3.28 9.52
C TYR A 97 3.48 4.00 10.81
N TRP A 98 2.24 3.95 11.24
CA TRP A 98 1.74 4.62 12.46
C TRP A 98 1.39 3.67 13.60
N VAL A 99 2.03 2.47 13.66
CA VAL A 99 1.90 1.56 14.80
C VAL A 99 2.30 2.22 16.14
N GLY A 100 3.15 3.24 16.08
CA GLY A 100 3.48 4.07 17.24
C GLY A 100 2.33 4.95 17.75
N LYS A 101 1.31 5.23 16.93
CA LYS A 101 0.07 5.90 17.35
C LYS A 101 -0.93 4.88 17.91
N HIS A 102 -1.12 3.77 17.21
CA HIS A 102 -1.93 2.64 17.64
C HIS A 102 -1.53 1.37 16.87
N PRO A 103 -1.16 0.26 17.56
CA PRO A 103 -0.65 -0.94 16.89
C PRO A 103 -1.70 -1.61 15.99
N GLY A 104 -2.99 -1.35 16.20
CA GLY A 104 -4.08 -1.81 15.34
C GLY A 104 -3.95 -1.38 13.87
N PHE A 105 -3.24 -0.30 13.56
CA PHE A 105 -3.00 0.11 12.18
C PHE A 105 -2.23 -0.92 11.35
N ALA A 106 -1.42 -1.77 12.00
CA ALA A 106 -0.72 -2.84 11.29
C ALA A 106 -1.68 -3.78 10.56
N TYR A 107 -2.83 -4.11 11.14
CA TYR A 107 -3.81 -5.04 10.55
C TYR A 107 -4.43 -4.53 9.24
N PHE A 108 -4.39 -3.22 9.04
CA PHE A 108 -4.90 -2.57 7.81
C PHE A 108 -3.81 -2.33 6.75
N THR A 109 -2.61 -2.87 6.99
CA THR A 109 -1.58 -3.07 5.98
C THR A 109 -1.16 -4.54 5.97
N ALA A 110 -0.33 -4.96 6.90
CA ALA A 110 0.12 -6.34 7.05
C ALA A 110 0.58 -6.62 8.48
N VAL A 111 0.43 -7.86 8.90
CA VAL A 111 0.99 -8.38 10.14
C VAL A 111 1.78 -9.65 9.86
N PRO A 112 2.79 -9.98 10.69
CA PRO A 112 3.53 -11.22 10.55
C PRO A 112 2.61 -12.45 10.50
N PHE A 113 2.88 -13.39 9.57
CA PHE A 113 2.03 -14.58 9.34
C PHE A 113 0.55 -14.26 9.08
N GLY A 114 0.27 -13.04 8.60
CA GLY A 114 -1.08 -12.56 8.36
C GLY A 114 -1.68 -13.05 7.04
N MET A 115 -2.72 -12.35 6.62
CA MET A 115 -3.47 -12.66 5.41
C MET A 115 -2.68 -12.32 4.14
N THR A 116 -2.75 -13.18 3.15
CA THR A 116 -2.34 -12.85 1.78
C THR A 116 -3.29 -11.78 1.20
N THR A 117 -2.87 -11.10 0.12
CA THR A 117 -3.68 -10.02 -0.49
C THR A 117 -5.14 -10.41 -0.76
N PRO A 118 -5.47 -11.59 -1.35
CA PRO A 118 -6.87 -11.96 -1.54
C PRO A 118 -7.62 -12.22 -0.23
N GLU A 119 -6.98 -12.81 0.78
CA GLU A 119 -7.59 -13.04 2.09
C GLU A 119 -7.86 -11.72 2.80
N TRP A 120 -6.89 -10.80 2.79
CA TRP A 120 -7.02 -9.47 3.37
C TRP A 120 -8.13 -8.66 2.70
N ASN A 121 -8.20 -8.69 1.36
CA ASN A 121 -9.29 -8.07 0.62
C ASN A 121 -10.66 -8.67 0.95
N ALA A 122 -10.74 -9.99 1.11
CA ALA A 122 -11.98 -10.66 1.53
C ALA A 122 -12.38 -10.23 2.95
N TRP A 123 -11.43 -10.17 3.88
CA TRP A 123 -11.65 -9.70 5.23
C TRP A 123 -12.15 -8.25 5.27
N VAL A 124 -11.44 -7.33 4.62
CA VAL A 124 -11.81 -5.91 4.64
C VAL A 124 -13.17 -5.68 3.98
N LYS A 125 -13.44 -6.30 2.83
CA LYS A 125 -14.63 -5.97 2.01
C LYS A 125 -15.88 -6.72 2.41
N PHE A 126 -15.77 -7.92 2.99
CA PHE A 126 -16.89 -8.84 3.17
C PHE A 126 -16.98 -9.50 4.54
N ALA A 127 -15.96 -9.34 5.38
CA ALA A 127 -15.89 -10.06 6.66
C ALA A 127 -15.61 -9.14 7.85
N GLY A 128 -16.05 -7.88 7.83
CA GLY A 128 -16.06 -6.98 8.96
C GLY A 128 -14.76 -6.17 9.18
N GLY A 129 -13.78 -6.29 8.28
CA GLY A 129 -12.52 -5.55 8.41
C GLY A 129 -12.67 -4.04 8.22
N GLN A 130 -13.53 -3.61 7.27
CA GLN A 130 -13.75 -2.18 7.01
C GLN A 130 -14.38 -1.47 8.21
N GLU A 131 -15.31 -2.11 8.89
CA GLU A 131 -15.96 -1.55 10.09
C GLU A 131 -14.96 -1.33 11.22
N LEU A 132 -14.02 -2.26 11.42
CA LEU A 132 -12.94 -2.12 12.39
C LEU A 132 -11.93 -1.04 12.00
N TRP A 133 -11.65 -0.95 10.70
CA TRP A 133 -10.79 0.13 10.18
C TRP A 133 -11.42 1.49 10.36
N ASP A 134 -12.73 1.60 10.13
CA ASP A 134 -13.49 2.84 10.35
C ASP A 134 -13.51 3.23 11.84
N GLU A 135 -13.68 2.26 12.73
CA GLU A 135 -13.64 2.50 14.18
C GLU A 135 -12.26 3.05 14.59
N LEU A 136 -11.17 2.40 14.19
CA LEU A 136 -9.82 2.82 14.53
C LEU A 136 -9.46 4.17 13.89
N SER A 137 -9.67 4.32 12.58
CA SER A 137 -9.34 5.56 11.86
C SER A 137 -10.15 6.74 12.38
N GLY A 138 -11.40 6.48 12.80
CA GLY A 138 -12.31 7.47 13.37
C GLY A 138 -11.79 8.09 14.67
N GLU A 139 -11.05 7.34 15.51
CA GLU A 139 -10.40 7.89 16.72
C GLU A 139 -9.37 8.99 16.40
N PHE A 140 -8.84 8.97 15.16
CA PHE A 140 -7.87 9.93 14.66
C PHE A 140 -8.45 10.97 13.69
N GLY A 141 -9.79 11.03 13.57
CA GLY A 141 -10.46 11.95 12.64
C GLY A 141 -10.26 11.59 11.17
N LEU A 142 -10.02 10.31 10.87
CA LEU A 142 -9.79 9.79 9.53
C LEU A 142 -10.87 8.81 9.07
N LYS A 143 -11.00 8.67 7.78
CA LYS A 143 -11.73 7.61 7.07
C LYS A 143 -10.78 6.97 6.06
N ALA A 144 -10.61 5.67 6.08
CA ALA A 144 -9.76 4.96 5.13
C ALA A 144 -10.55 4.05 4.18
N LEU A 145 -10.04 3.91 2.97
CA LEU A 145 -10.47 2.94 1.98
C LEU A 145 -9.26 2.12 1.53
N THR A 146 -9.49 0.84 1.23
CA THR A 146 -8.45 0.03 0.59
C THR A 146 -8.12 0.56 -0.80
N CYS A 147 -6.84 0.80 -1.08
CA CYS A 147 -6.40 1.42 -2.33
C CYS A 147 -5.00 0.95 -2.73
N GLY A 148 -4.92 -0.18 -3.38
CA GLY A 148 -3.67 -0.80 -3.75
C GLY A 148 -3.20 -1.90 -2.80
N GLY A 149 -2.08 -2.49 -3.14
CA GLY A 149 -1.43 -3.54 -2.38
C GLY A 149 -0.12 -3.95 -3.02
N THR A 150 0.77 -4.52 -2.24
CA THR A 150 2.10 -4.94 -2.72
C THR A 150 2.14 -6.39 -3.21
N GLY A 151 1.12 -7.18 -2.88
CA GLY A 151 1.23 -8.63 -2.97
C GLY A 151 2.11 -9.20 -1.85
N ALA A 152 2.49 -10.46 -1.97
CA ALA A 152 3.44 -11.08 -1.06
C ALA A 152 4.83 -10.47 -1.24
N GLN A 153 5.44 -10.07 -0.14
CA GLN A 153 6.75 -9.45 -0.15
C GLN A 153 7.89 -10.45 0.07
N ALA A 154 9.09 -10.04 -0.30
CA ALA A 154 10.30 -10.76 0.01
C ALA A 154 10.73 -10.53 1.47
N GLY A 155 11.45 -11.50 2.05
CA GLY A 155 11.99 -11.40 3.40
C GLY A 155 13.07 -10.33 3.56
N GLY A 156 13.68 -9.90 2.45
CA GLY A 156 14.56 -8.74 2.42
C GLY A 156 15.96 -9.01 1.88
N TRP A 157 16.77 -7.96 1.97
CA TRP A 157 18.15 -7.86 1.50
C TRP A 157 19.10 -7.85 2.69
N PHE A 158 20.13 -8.68 2.63
CA PHE A 158 21.09 -8.86 3.72
C PHE A 158 22.52 -8.80 3.15
N ASN A 159 23.42 -8.19 3.92
CA ASN A 159 24.83 -8.16 3.57
C ASN A 159 25.59 -9.44 4.01
N LYS A 160 24.94 -10.31 4.77
CA LYS A 160 25.45 -11.62 5.21
C LYS A 160 24.39 -12.71 5.04
N GLU A 161 24.83 -13.96 5.08
CA GLU A 161 23.91 -15.10 5.09
C GLU A 161 23.18 -15.18 6.45
N MET A 162 21.92 -15.56 6.39
CA MET A 162 21.06 -15.81 7.55
C MET A 162 20.84 -17.31 7.68
N ASN A 163 21.61 -17.97 8.52
CA ASN A 163 21.64 -19.42 8.64
C ASN A 163 20.90 -19.94 9.89
N SER A 164 20.65 -19.06 10.86
CA SER A 164 19.99 -19.40 12.12
C SER A 164 19.33 -18.17 12.74
N PRO A 165 18.44 -18.31 13.73
CA PRO A 165 17.85 -17.20 14.48
C PRO A 165 18.91 -16.30 15.14
N ASP A 166 20.07 -16.87 15.51
CA ASP A 166 21.15 -16.11 16.14
C ASP A 166 21.75 -15.03 15.20
N ASP A 167 21.61 -15.17 13.90
CA ASP A 167 22.10 -14.21 12.93
C ASP A 167 21.35 -12.87 12.96
N PHE A 168 20.17 -12.82 13.58
CA PHE A 168 19.43 -11.59 13.81
C PHE A 168 19.95 -10.79 15.01
N LYS A 169 20.70 -11.40 15.92
CA LYS A 169 21.24 -10.69 17.10
C LYS A 169 22.18 -9.56 16.70
N GLY A 170 21.83 -8.34 17.09
CA GLY A 170 22.57 -7.13 16.78
C GLY A 170 22.48 -6.65 15.32
N LEU A 171 21.73 -7.35 14.45
CA LEU A 171 21.52 -6.94 13.06
C LEU A 171 20.78 -5.61 13.02
N LYS A 172 21.33 -4.62 12.31
CA LYS A 172 20.66 -3.34 12.07
C LYS A 172 19.82 -3.44 10.82
N MET A 173 18.51 -3.50 10.96
CA MET A 173 17.62 -3.71 9.82
C MET A 173 16.53 -2.64 9.72
N ARG A 174 16.32 -2.12 8.52
CA ARG A 174 15.12 -1.35 8.23
C ARG A 174 13.97 -2.31 7.97
N ILE A 175 12.96 -2.27 8.81
CA ILE A 175 11.70 -3.00 8.64
C ILE A 175 10.60 -2.30 9.45
N PRO A 176 9.50 -1.84 8.82
CA PRO A 176 8.41 -1.18 9.52
C PRO A 176 7.40 -2.17 10.13
N GLY A 177 6.39 -1.61 10.80
CA GLY A 177 5.26 -2.36 11.32
C GLY A 177 5.63 -3.41 12.38
N LEU A 178 4.74 -4.37 12.59
CA LEU A 178 4.95 -5.44 13.58
C LEU A 178 6.05 -6.42 13.18
N GLY A 179 6.43 -6.49 11.90
CA GLY A 179 7.59 -7.26 11.45
C GLY A 179 8.88 -6.78 12.12
N GLY A 180 9.04 -5.45 12.26
CA GLY A 180 10.15 -4.87 13.01
C GLY A 180 10.14 -5.26 14.49
N THR A 181 8.97 -5.29 15.11
CA THR A 181 8.82 -5.73 16.50
C THR A 181 9.21 -7.21 16.67
N VAL A 182 8.79 -8.08 15.74
CA VAL A 182 9.18 -9.52 15.74
C VAL A 182 10.69 -9.66 15.66
N LEU A 183 11.36 -8.98 14.72
CA LEU A 183 12.82 -9.08 14.62
C LEU A 183 13.54 -8.49 15.83
N SER A 184 12.98 -7.46 16.46
CA SER A 184 13.54 -6.92 17.71
C SER A 184 13.53 -7.94 18.84
N LYS A 185 12.51 -8.82 18.92
CA LYS A 185 12.48 -9.92 19.89
C LYS A 185 13.55 -10.98 19.64
N LEU A 186 13.97 -11.15 18.38
CA LEU A 186 15.11 -11.98 18.01
C LEU A 186 16.47 -11.28 18.23
N GLY A 187 16.47 -10.06 18.77
CA GLY A 187 17.67 -9.30 19.11
C GLY A 187 18.18 -8.38 17.99
N ALA A 188 17.43 -8.18 16.92
CA ALA A 188 17.77 -7.18 15.90
C ALA A 188 17.55 -5.75 16.41
N SER A 189 18.30 -4.80 15.87
CA SER A 189 18.09 -3.35 16.02
C SER A 189 17.30 -2.84 14.82
N THR A 190 15.99 -2.70 14.98
CA THR A 190 15.10 -2.35 13.88
C THR A 190 14.80 -0.85 13.83
N VAL A 191 14.58 -0.33 12.61
CA VAL A 191 14.20 1.07 12.37
C VAL A 191 13.21 1.14 11.22
N SER A 192 12.24 2.06 11.31
CA SER A 192 11.36 2.41 10.20
C SER A 192 11.89 3.67 9.52
N LEU A 193 12.27 3.56 8.25
CA LEU A 193 12.73 4.68 7.42
C LEU A 193 11.85 4.80 6.18
N PRO A 194 11.57 6.04 5.71
CA PRO A 194 10.95 6.27 4.42
C PRO A 194 11.75 5.65 3.27
N GLY A 195 11.04 5.15 2.23
CA GLY A 195 11.66 4.47 1.09
C GLY A 195 12.83 5.22 0.46
N GLY A 196 12.69 6.54 0.27
CA GLY A 196 13.75 7.37 -0.31
C GLY A 196 15.04 7.47 0.50
N GLN A 197 15.06 7.00 1.75
CA GLN A 197 16.25 7.04 2.62
C GLN A 197 16.95 5.68 2.74
N ILE A 198 16.33 4.59 2.29
CA ILE A 198 16.83 3.23 2.55
C ILE A 198 18.17 2.98 1.87
N TYR A 199 18.29 3.29 0.58
CA TYR A 199 19.51 3.01 -0.20
C TYR A 199 20.76 3.65 0.43
N GLU A 200 20.69 4.92 0.78
CA GLU A 200 21.83 5.64 1.38
C GLU A 200 22.23 5.06 2.75
N ASN A 201 21.23 4.67 3.56
CA ASN A 201 21.49 4.04 4.86
C ASN A 201 22.11 2.64 4.71
N LEU A 202 21.71 1.88 3.68
CA LEU A 202 22.27 0.56 3.40
C LEU A 202 23.71 0.68 2.86
N VAL A 203 23.96 1.59 1.93
CA VAL A 203 25.32 1.82 1.36
C VAL A 203 26.29 2.37 2.41
N SER A 204 25.85 3.24 3.30
CA SER A 204 26.68 3.78 4.38
C SER A 204 26.95 2.79 5.52
N GLY A 205 26.22 1.67 5.58
CA GLY A 205 26.27 0.71 6.69
C GLY A 205 25.57 1.19 7.97
N ALA A 206 24.77 2.26 7.90
CA ALA A 206 23.88 2.65 9.00
C ALA A 206 22.86 1.58 9.28
N ILE A 207 22.40 0.87 8.24
CA ILE A 207 21.69 -0.41 8.32
C ILE A 207 22.45 -1.49 7.54
N GLU A 208 22.30 -2.75 7.93
CA GLU A 208 22.98 -3.91 7.36
C GLU A 208 22.02 -4.80 6.55
N ALA A 209 20.72 -4.56 6.73
CA ALA A 209 19.65 -5.27 6.04
C ALA A 209 18.43 -4.34 5.86
N THR A 210 17.61 -4.67 4.88
CA THR A 210 16.34 -3.99 4.64
C THR A 210 15.37 -4.94 3.96
N GLU A 211 14.08 -4.77 4.20
CA GLU A 211 13.03 -5.20 3.27
C GLU A 211 12.50 -3.99 2.49
N TRP A 212 11.74 -4.24 1.44
CA TRP A 212 11.00 -3.21 0.72
C TRP A 212 9.67 -3.73 0.18
N VAL A 213 9.65 -4.44 -0.94
CA VAL A 213 8.44 -5.05 -1.51
C VAL A 213 8.77 -6.41 -2.11
N GLY A 214 9.29 -6.43 -3.33
CA GLY A 214 9.59 -7.62 -4.09
C GLY A 214 10.46 -7.30 -5.30
N PRO A 215 10.86 -8.29 -6.08
CA PRO A 215 11.90 -8.14 -7.10
C PRO A 215 11.70 -6.98 -8.07
N TYR A 216 10.45 -6.70 -8.48
CA TYR A 216 10.14 -5.59 -9.38
C TYR A 216 10.48 -4.24 -8.75
N ASN A 217 9.94 -3.95 -7.57
CA ASN A 217 10.17 -2.70 -6.88
C ASN A 217 11.64 -2.57 -6.43
N ASP A 218 12.19 -3.64 -5.88
CA ASP A 218 13.52 -3.69 -5.27
C ASP A 218 14.64 -3.52 -6.31
N TYR A 219 14.41 -3.96 -7.55
CA TYR A 219 15.35 -3.74 -8.66
C TYR A 219 15.65 -2.25 -8.87
N PHE A 220 14.65 -1.40 -8.81
CA PHE A 220 14.81 0.04 -9.00
C PHE A 220 15.37 0.75 -7.76
N MET A 221 15.27 0.10 -6.59
CA MET A 221 15.93 0.56 -5.36
C MET A 221 17.43 0.31 -5.35
N LYS A 222 17.92 -0.55 -6.24
CA LYS A 222 19.34 -0.90 -6.39
C LYS A 222 19.98 -1.49 -5.13
N PHE A 223 19.22 -2.13 -4.27
CA PHE A 223 19.75 -2.73 -3.04
C PHE A 223 20.83 -3.78 -3.31
N TYR A 224 20.81 -4.41 -4.49
CA TYR A 224 21.84 -5.33 -4.95
C TYR A 224 23.27 -4.71 -5.05
N GLU A 225 23.39 -3.39 -5.06
CA GLU A 225 24.69 -2.71 -5.03
C GLU A 225 25.32 -2.76 -3.62
N ALA A 226 24.51 -2.94 -2.56
CA ALA A 226 24.94 -2.91 -1.16
C ALA A 226 24.71 -4.23 -0.41
N ALA A 227 23.77 -5.06 -0.86
CA ALA A 227 23.44 -6.34 -0.23
C ALA A 227 23.30 -7.44 -1.30
N LYS A 228 23.94 -8.58 -1.04
CA LYS A 228 24.02 -9.67 -2.01
C LYS A 228 22.96 -10.75 -1.83
N TYR A 229 22.56 -10.99 -0.58
CA TYR A 229 21.64 -12.06 -0.22
C TYR A 229 20.22 -11.54 -0.20
N TYR A 230 19.36 -12.15 -1.02
CA TYR A 230 17.95 -11.80 -1.14
C TYR A 230 17.08 -12.95 -0.66
N TYR A 231 16.46 -12.79 0.49
CA TYR A 231 15.61 -13.81 1.06
C TYR A 231 14.18 -13.66 0.55
N THR A 232 13.65 -14.74 -0.04
CA THR A 232 12.26 -14.81 -0.49
C THR A 232 11.34 -15.22 0.67
N GLY A 233 10.05 -14.93 0.56
CA GLY A 233 9.09 -15.29 1.63
C GLY A 233 9.22 -14.40 2.86
N GLY A 234 8.64 -13.20 2.79
CA GLY A 234 8.58 -12.27 3.91
C GLY A 234 7.50 -12.64 4.91
N MET A 235 7.89 -13.10 6.10
CA MET A 235 6.95 -13.43 7.18
C MET A 235 6.12 -12.19 7.61
N HIS A 236 6.68 -11.00 7.44
CA HIS A 236 6.13 -9.72 7.89
C HIS A 236 4.99 -9.22 7.01
N GLU A 237 5.05 -9.48 5.69
CA GLU A 237 4.06 -9.01 4.71
C GLU A 237 3.70 -10.09 3.67
N PRO A 238 2.87 -11.08 4.04
CA PRO A 238 2.36 -12.08 3.10
C PRO A 238 1.36 -11.48 2.09
N GLY A 239 0.84 -10.27 2.39
CA GLY A 239 0.00 -9.48 1.50
C GLY A 239 -0.20 -8.10 2.11
N GLY A 240 0.38 -7.08 1.49
CA GLY A 240 0.28 -5.72 1.97
C GLY A 240 -0.92 -4.98 1.37
N GLY A 241 -1.84 -4.50 2.22
CA GLY A 241 -2.89 -3.56 1.84
C GLY A 241 -2.42 -2.12 1.97
N LEU A 242 -2.88 -1.25 1.06
CA LEU A 242 -2.59 0.18 1.12
C LEU A 242 -3.85 0.99 1.37
N ALA A 243 -3.68 2.12 2.04
CA ALA A 243 -4.74 2.99 2.48
C ALA A 243 -4.84 4.26 1.61
N PHE A 244 -6.04 4.59 1.20
CA PHE A 244 -6.42 5.96 0.87
C PHE A 244 -7.14 6.53 2.09
N GLY A 245 -6.37 7.21 2.95
CA GLY A 245 -6.86 7.81 4.18
C GLY A 245 -7.31 9.24 3.94
N MET A 246 -8.51 9.59 4.40
CA MET A 246 -9.13 10.90 4.17
C MET A 246 -9.46 11.55 5.50
N ASN A 247 -9.45 12.89 5.54
CA ASN A 247 -10.02 13.62 6.65
C ASN A 247 -11.51 13.26 6.80
N ALA A 248 -11.93 12.81 7.99
CA ALA A 248 -13.27 12.30 8.21
C ALA A 248 -14.36 13.38 8.01
N SER A 249 -14.09 14.64 8.37
CA SER A 249 -15.02 15.75 8.16
C SER A 249 -15.17 16.06 6.67
N TRP A 250 -14.06 16.05 5.93
CA TRP A 250 -14.10 16.23 4.48
C TRP A 250 -14.87 15.08 3.81
N TRP A 251 -14.57 13.82 4.13
CA TRP A 251 -15.33 12.66 3.65
C TRP A 251 -16.83 12.78 3.96
N GLY A 252 -17.17 13.22 5.18
CA GLY A 252 -18.55 13.44 5.60
C GLY A 252 -19.28 14.52 4.79
N SER A 253 -18.54 15.50 4.24
CA SER A 253 -19.09 16.57 3.39
C SER A 253 -19.34 16.17 1.94
N LEU A 254 -18.86 15.00 1.50
CA LEU A 254 -19.00 14.51 0.13
C LEU A 254 -20.42 14.00 -0.13
N THR A 255 -20.88 14.24 -1.36
CA THR A 255 -22.10 13.63 -1.89
C THR A 255 -21.91 12.13 -2.13
N ASP A 256 -23.00 11.38 -2.30
CA ASP A 256 -22.94 9.95 -2.64
C ASP A 256 -22.21 9.70 -3.98
N TYR A 257 -22.36 10.60 -4.96
CA TYR A 257 -21.63 10.54 -6.22
C TYR A 257 -20.12 10.67 -6.00
N GLU A 258 -19.68 11.67 -5.24
CA GLU A 258 -18.25 11.91 -4.95
C GLU A 258 -17.63 10.71 -4.19
N LYS A 259 -18.34 10.18 -3.21
CA LYS A 259 -17.92 8.96 -2.49
C LYS A 259 -17.82 7.74 -3.42
N ALA A 260 -18.79 7.58 -4.32
CA ALA A 260 -18.77 6.48 -5.30
C ALA A 260 -17.58 6.59 -6.26
N VAL A 261 -17.26 7.80 -6.74
CA VAL A 261 -16.07 8.06 -7.59
C VAL A 261 -14.78 7.65 -6.87
N LEU A 262 -14.55 8.12 -5.65
CA LEU A 262 -13.35 7.79 -4.88
C LEU A 262 -13.26 6.30 -4.58
N THR A 263 -14.38 5.69 -4.18
CA THR A 263 -14.44 4.25 -3.91
C THR A 263 -14.12 3.44 -5.17
N ALA A 264 -14.67 3.81 -6.33
CA ALA A 264 -14.42 3.12 -7.59
C ALA A 264 -12.95 3.23 -8.03
N ALA A 265 -12.34 4.43 -7.92
CA ALA A 265 -10.93 4.63 -8.23
C ALA A 265 -10.02 3.81 -7.31
N CYS A 266 -10.29 3.82 -6.01
CA CYS A 266 -9.56 3.03 -5.03
C CYS A 266 -9.69 1.51 -5.30
N MET A 267 -10.89 1.04 -5.63
CA MET A 267 -11.14 -0.38 -5.95
C MET A 267 -10.42 -0.81 -7.23
N GLU A 268 -10.35 0.04 -8.25
CA GLU A 268 -9.60 -0.22 -9.48
C GLU A 268 -8.10 -0.35 -9.17
N GLU A 269 -7.53 0.59 -8.42
CA GLU A 269 -6.12 0.57 -8.06
C GLU A 269 -5.77 -0.57 -7.11
N ASN A 270 -6.70 -0.96 -6.23
CA ASN A 270 -6.54 -2.09 -5.32
C ASN A 270 -6.40 -3.46 -6.06
N GLY A 271 -6.91 -3.56 -7.28
CA GLY A 271 -6.65 -4.69 -8.18
C GLY A 271 -5.36 -4.50 -8.99
N ALA A 272 -5.22 -3.34 -9.63
CA ALA A 272 -4.16 -3.08 -10.60
C ALA A 272 -2.74 -3.20 -10.03
N GLN A 273 -2.49 -2.65 -8.85
CA GLN A 273 -1.13 -2.60 -8.29
C GLN A 273 -0.57 -3.98 -7.89
N PRO A 274 -1.27 -4.84 -7.12
CA PRO A 274 -0.75 -6.16 -6.79
C PRO A 274 -0.66 -7.08 -8.02
N GLU A 275 -1.53 -6.91 -9.01
CA GLU A 275 -1.47 -7.65 -10.27
C GLU A 275 -0.27 -7.24 -11.12
N GLU A 276 0.07 -5.94 -11.16
CA GLU A 276 1.30 -5.44 -11.79
C GLU A 276 2.54 -6.05 -11.14
N ALA A 277 2.61 -6.05 -9.82
CA ALA A 277 3.70 -6.67 -9.07
C ALA A 277 3.79 -8.18 -9.37
N ALA A 278 2.68 -8.89 -9.33
CA ALA A 278 2.63 -10.33 -9.62
C ALA A 278 3.08 -10.65 -11.05
N ALA A 279 2.72 -9.83 -12.03
CA ALA A 279 3.13 -10.00 -13.42
C ALA A 279 4.64 -9.77 -13.63
N LEU A 280 5.26 -8.87 -12.87
CA LEU A 280 6.63 -8.42 -13.11
C LEU A 280 7.67 -9.07 -12.17
N ASN A 281 7.30 -9.48 -10.95
CA ASN A 281 8.24 -9.98 -9.96
C ASN A 281 9.10 -11.14 -10.45
N GLY A 282 8.51 -12.12 -11.18
CA GLY A 282 9.27 -13.25 -11.71
C GLY A 282 10.36 -12.85 -12.70
N GLN A 283 10.05 -11.90 -13.60
CA GLN A 283 11.02 -11.39 -14.57
C GLN A 283 12.14 -10.61 -13.88
N TYR A 284 11.80 -9.76 -12.93
CA TYR A 284 12.79 -8.94 -12.23
C TYR A 284 13.66 -9.76 -11.27
N LEU A 285 13.11 -10.82 -10.67
CA LEU A 285 13.94 -11.79 -9.92
C LEU A 285 15.03 -12.40 -10.81
N GLN A 286 14.68 -12.82 -12.03
CA GLN A 286 15.67 -13.35 -12.96
C GLN A 286 16.71 -12.30 -13.38
N LYS A 287 16.33 -11.04 -13.55
CA LYS A 287 17.29 -9.94 -13.78
C LYS A 287 18.23 -9.74 -12.61
N LEU A 288 17.73 -9.69 -11.39
CA LEU A 288 18.55 -9.56 -10.18
C LEU A 288 19.60 -10.70 -10.10
N ILE A 289 19.19 -11.93 -10.37
CA ILE A 289 20.09 -13.09 -10.34
C ILE A 289 21.10 -13.04 -11.50
N ASN A 290 20.64 -12.86 -12.74
CA ASN A 290 21.48 -13.06 -13.92
C ASN A 290 22.34 -11.84 -14.28
N GLU A 291 21.85 -10.63 -14.01
CA GLU A 291 22.53 -9.37 -14.37
C GLU A 291 23.36 -8.80 -13.22
N HIS A 292 22.94 -9.05 -11.96
CA HIS A 292 23.56 -8.46 -10.77
C HIS A 292 24.16 -9.49 -9.81
N GLY A 293 24.06 -10.79 -10.10
CA GLY A 293 24.63 -11.84 -9.27
C GLY A 293 24.02 -11.97 -7.88
N VAL A 294 22.74 -11.55 -7.73
CA VAL A 294 22.00 -11.69 -6.48
C VAL A 294 21.78 -13.16 -6.14
N GLU A 295 22.00 -13.51 -4.89
CA GLU A 295 21.74 -14.86 -4.38
C GLU A 295 20.36 -14.92 -3.72
N ALA A 296 19.36 -15.39 -4.47
CA ALA A 296 18.04 -15.65 -3.95
C ALA A 296 18.05 -16.89 -3.03
N ARG A 297 17.52 -16.74 -1.82
CA ARG A 297 17.52 -17.76 -0.77
C ARG A 297 16.18 -17.85 -0.08
N ALA A 298 15.92 -18.98 0.58
CA ALA A 298 14.82 -19.13 1.55
C ALA A 298 15.40 -19.16 2.96
N PHE A 299 14.63 -18.71 3.93
CA PHE A 299 14.96 -18.93 5.35
C PHE A 299 14.81 -20.40 5.73
N ASN A 300 15.64 -20.87 6.64
CA ASN A 300 15.56 -22.21 7.20
C ASN A 300 14.33 -22.35 8.12
N GLU A 301 13.89 -23.59 8.36
CA GLU A 301 12.70 -23.87 9.20
C GLU A 301 12.85 -23.34 10.64
N ASP A 302 14.04 -23.46 11.23
CA ASP A 302 14.32 -22.93 12.58
C ASP A 302 14.18 -21.40 12.67
N ILE A 303 14.48 -20.68 11.59
CA ILE A 303 14.23 -19.24 11.49
C ILE A 303 12.71 -18.95 11.42
N TRP A 304 11.98 -19.73 10.61
CA TRP A 304 10.52 -19.62 10.55
C TRP A 304 9.85 -19.90 11.89
N ASP A 305 10.30 -20.92 12.61
CA ASP A 305 9.80 -21.27 13.95
C ASP A 305 10.05 -20.12 14.94
N ALA A 306 11.27 -19.57 14.93
CA ALA A 306 11.61 -18.43 15.78
C ALA A 306 10.80 -17.15 15.43
N PHE A 307 10.52 -16.91 14.16
CA PHE A 307 9.61 -15.83 13.76
C PHE A 307 8.19 -16.06 14.29
N GLY A 308 7.69 -17.31 14.24
CA GLY A 308 6.37 -17.69 14.73
C GLY A 308 6.22 -17.46 16.23
N ASP A 309 7.19 -17.92 17.01
CA ASP A 309 7.21 -17.75 18.47
C ASP A 309 7.22 -16.25 18.84
N ALA A 310 8.09 -15.46 18.21
CA ALA A 310 8.16 -14.02 18.46
C ALA A 310 6.88 -13.28 17.98
N ALA A 311 6.26 -13.71 16.89
CA ALA A 311 5.00 -13.12 16.40
C ALA A 311 3.85 -13.37 17.39
N ALA A 312 3.79 -14.55 18.01
CA ALA A 312 2.78 -14.85 19.03
C ALA A 312 2.88 -13.88 20.22
N GLU A 313 4.09 -13.59 20.69
CA GLU A 313 4.30 -12.59 21.76
C GLU A 313 3.86 -11.18 21.32
N VAL A 314 4.20 -10.77 20.09
CA VAL A 314 3.83 -9.46 19.54
C VAL A 314 2.32 -9.30 19.42
N PHE A 315 1.59 -10.36 19.08
CA PHE A 315 0.12 -10.32 19.05
C PHE A 315 -0.49 -10.16 20.44
N GLU A 316 0.05 -10.82 21.46
CA GLU A 316 -0.41 -10.61 22.84
C GLU A 316 -0.13 -9.19 23.33
N GLU A 317 1.05 -8.64 23.09
CA GLU A 317 1.36 -7.25 23.40
C GLU A 317 0.41 -6.26 22.68
N THR A 318 0.06 -6.57 21.43
CA THR A 318 -0.91 -5.77 20.68
C THR A 318 -2.29 -5.82 21.32
N ARG A 319 -2.75 -7.00 21.75
CA ARG A 319 -4.04 -7.17 22.47
C ARG A 319 -4.08 -6.39 23.77
N GLU A 320 -2.98 -6.37 24.51
CA GLU A 320 -2.89 -5.67 25.79
C GLU A 320 -2.89 -4.14 25.67
N HIS A 321 -2.64 -3.60 24.45
CA HIS A 321 -2.54 -2.15 24.23
C HIS A 321 -3.86 -1.43 24.53
N SER A 322 -5.00 -1.93 24.05
CA SER A 322 -6.33 -1.35 24.24
C SER A 322 -7.44 -2.35 23.92
N ALA A 323 -8.66 -2.06 24.37
CA ALA A 323 -9.84 -2.88 24.04
C ALA A 323 -10.07 -2.92 22.50
N LEU A 324 -9.81 -1.82 21.79
CA LEU A 324 -9.93 -1.79 20.33
C LEU A 324 -8.82 -2.62 19.65
N ALA A 325 -7.59 -2.54 20.14
CA ALA A 325 -6.50 -3.38 19.63
C ALA A 325 -6.80 -4.87 19.81
N ALA A 326 -7.30 -5.26 20.99
CA ALA A 326 -7.74 -6.63 21.24
C ALA A 326 -8.86 -7.06 20.28
N LYS A 327 -9.87 -6.22 20.09
CA LYS A 327 -10.99 -6.47 19.18
C LYS A 327 -10.53 -6.69 17.75
N ILE A 328 -9.62 -5.83 17.25
CA ILE A 328 -9.06 -5.93 15.90
C ILE A 328 -8.24 -7.23 15.76
N ASN A 329 -7.31 -7.47 16.68
CA ASN A 329 -6.48 -8.67 16.65
C ASN A 329 -7.32 -9.96 16.67
N ASP A 330 -8.23 -10.09 17.61
CA ASP A 330 -9.01 -11.31 17.79
C ASP A 330 -9.90 -11.60 16.59
N HIS A 331 -10.54 -10.56 16.05
CA HIS A 331 -11.36 -10.67 14.85
C HIS A 331 -10.50 -11.04 13.62
N PHE A 332 -9.34 -10.40 13.45
CA PHE A 332 -8.42 -10.72 12.36
C PHE A 332 -7.95 -12.18 12.44
N GLN A 333 -7.53 -12.64 13.61
CA GLN A 333 -7.07 -14.01 13.83
C GLN A 333 -8.16 -15.06 13.62
N GLU A 334 -9.42 -14.75 13.99
CA GLU A 334 -10.57 -15.59 13.69
C GLU A 334 -10.76 -15.71 12.18
N LYS A 335 -10.82 -14.58 11.47
CA LYS A 335 -11.08 -14.55 10.03
C LYS A 335 -9.92 -15.07 9.20
N LEU A 336 -8.67 -14.91 9.65
CA LEU A 336 -7.51 -15.56 9.02
C LEU A 336 -7.68 -17.09 9.00
N ARG A 337 -8.10 -17.70 10.10
CA ARG A 337 -8.32 -19.16 10.14
C ARG A 337 -9.51 -19.59 9.27
N GLU A 338 -10.59 -18.81 9.28
CA GLU A 338 -11.78 -19.09 8.48
C GLU A 338 -11.51 -19.00 6.98
N ILE A 339 -11.01 -17.85 6.51
CA ILE A 339 -10.72 -17.58 5.09
C ILE A 339 -9.54 -18.43 4.60
N GLY A 340 -8.47 -18.51 5.38
CA GLY A 340 -7.24 -19.22 5.03
C GLY A 340 -7.42 -20.73 4.91
N SER A 341 -8.40 -21.31 5.62
CA SER A 341 -8.68 -22.76 5.54
C SER A 341 -9.08 -23.21 4.14
N TRP A 342 -9.90 -22.43 3.44
CA TRP A 342 -10.27 -22.72 2.05
C TRP A 342 -9.09 -22.54 1.10
N ARG A 343 -8.30 -21.48 1.26
CA ARG A 343 -7.13 -21.26 0.43
C ARG A 343 -6.11 -22.38 0.58
N ALA A 344 -5.85 -22.84 1.80
CA ALA A 344 -4.96 -23.96 2.06
C ALA A 344 -5.44 -25.24 1.34
N ALA A 345 -6.74 -25.53 1.44
CA ALA A 345 -7.33 -26.73 0.85
C ALA A 345 -7.47 -26.69 -0.68
N ALA A 346 -7.53 -25.51 -1.30
CA ALA A 346 -7.76 -25.38 -2.74
C ALA A 346 -6.58 -24.74 -3.47
N GLU A 347 -6.27 -23.47 -3.20
CA GLU A 347 -5.32 -22.73 -4.03
C GLU A 347 -3.86 -23.13 -3.76
N VAL A 348 -3.50 -23.37 -2.51
CA VAL A 348 -2.15 -23.81 -2.13
C VAL A 348 -1.91 -25.23 -2.65
N GLU A 349 -2.85 -26.15 -2.41
CA GLU A 349 -2.81 -27.52 -2.94
C GLU A 349 -2.63 -27.52 -4.47
N PHE A 350 -3.52 -26.79 -5.18
CA PHE A 350 -3.43 -26.66 -6.63
C PHE A 350 -2.07 -26.13 -7.09
N SER A 351 -1.59 -25.06 -6.46
CA SER A 351 -0.33 -24.42 -6.83
C SER A 351 0.87 -25.36 -6.63
N GLN A 352 0.89 -26.10 -5.52
CA GLN A 352 1.92 -27.12 -5.26
C GLN A 352 1.92 -28.22 -6.32
N GLN A 353 0.74 -28.79 -6.64
CA GLN A 353 0.62 -29.85 -7.64
C GLN A 353 0.95 -29.34 -9.05
N ARG A 354 0.47 -28.16 -9.43
CA ARG A 354 0.83 -27.53 -10.71
C ARG A 354 2.35 -27.37 -10.83
N ASN A 355 3.00 -26.79 -9.84
CA ASN A 355 4.43 -26.53 -9.87
C ASN A 355 5.22 -27.85 -9.95
N ARG A 356 4.82 -28.86 -9.20
CA ARG A 356 5.42 -30.20 -9.25
C ARG A 356 5.26 -30.86 -10.62
N VAL A 357 4.06 -30.83 -11.21
CA VAL A 357 3.77 -31.49 -12.50
C VAL A 357 4.46 -30.78 -13.65
N LEU A 358 4.56 -29.45 -13.60
CA LEU A 358 5.21 -28.65 -14.64
C LEU A 358 6.72 -28.44 -14.43
N GLY A 359 7.30 -29.00 -13.36
CA GLY A 359 8.72 -28.85 -13.07
C GLY A 359 9.13 -27.39 -12.82
N MET A 360 8.28 -26.61 -12.16
CA MET A 360 8.54 -25.20 -11.86
C MET A 360 9.32 -25.00 -10.55
N ILE A 361 9.46 -26.07 -9.74
CA ILE A 361 10.22 -26.13 -8.48
C ILE A 361 10.91 -27.48 -8.39
#